data_4d7f99c5a8567369ca16415981f05c2a
#
_entry.id   4d7f99c5a8567369ca16415981f05c2a
#
_cell.length_a   1.000
_cell.length_b   1.000
_cell.length_c   1.000
_cell.angle_alpha   90.00
_cell.angle_beta   90.00
_cell.angle_gamma   90.00
#
_symmetry.space_group_name_H-M   'P 1'
#
loop_
_entity.id
_entity.type
_entity.pdbx_description
1 polymer ?
#
loop_
_entity_poly.entity_id
_entity_poly.type
_entity_poly.pdbx_seq_one_letter_code
_entity_poly.pdbx_strand_id
1 'polypeptide(L)'
;MEIRKIQIEDAKNLLNLLKKLDAETTFLLYEKDERNSTIEQQRKNIQEQLEKGSLTFVLEDNKKLVGYVFGNIFTANRKKHCMNLAIAILQEYTGKGYGTKLMNTIEEYAINNGITRLELEVAKTNKVAISLYQKTGFEEEGIKRNAFLVNGKYEDELLMAKI
;
A
#
# COMPACT_ATOMS: atom_id res chain seq x y z
N MET A 1 14.83 -11.06 -6.95
CA MET A 1 13.96 -9.98 -6.40
C MET A 1 13.56 -9.06 -7.53
N GLU A 2 12.28 -8.97 -7.82
CA GLU A 2 11.72 -8.21 -8.94
C GLU A 2 10.54 -7.35 -8.47
N ILE A 3 10.42 -6.13 -9.03
CA ILE A 3 9.23 -5.29 -8.87
C ILE A 3 8.53 -5.27 -10.23
N ARG A 4 7.26 -5.66 -10.26
CA ARG A 4 6.46 -5.72 -11.47
C ARG A 4 5.00 -5.36 -11.20
N LYS A 5 4.28 -5.01 -12.25
CA LYS A 5 2.81 -4.82 -12.16
C LYS A 5 2.13 -6.14 -11.78
N ILE A 6 1.08 -6.03 -10.98
CA ILE A 6 0.25 -7.16 -10.63
C ILE A 6 -0.49 -7.69 -11.86
N GLN A 7 -0.71 -9.01 -11.89
CA GLN A 7 -1.52 -9.71 -12.89
C GLN A 7 -2.70 -10.40 -12.21
N ILE A 8 -3.74 -10.71 -12.96
CA ILE A 8 -4.94 -11.37 -12.44
C ILE A 8 -4.59 -12.75 -11.85
N GLU A 9 -3.61 -13.43 -12.43
CA GLU A 9 -3.08 -14.71 -11.99
C GLU A 9 -2.40 -14.66 -10.62
N ASP A 10 -1.99 -13.48 -10.16
CA ASP A 10 -1.40 -13.28 -8.84
C ASP A 10 -2.41 -13.37 -7.68
N ALA A 11 -3.70 -13.47 -7.96
CA ALA A 11 -4.75 -13.40 -6.94
C ALA A 11 -4.52 -14.31 -5.73
N LYS A 12 -4.12 -15.56 -5.96
CA LYS A 12 -3.80 -16.53 -4.89
C LYS A 12 -2.57 -16.08 -4.09
N ASN A 13 -1.50 -15.69 -4.77
CA ASN A 13 -0.25 -15.28 -4.13
C ASN A 13 -0.43 -13.97 -3.37
N LEU A 14 -1.20 -13.02 -3.92
CA LEU A 14 -1.54 -11.77 -3.23
C LEU A 14 -2.37 -12.03 -1.98
N LEU A 15 -3.40 -12.88 -2.06
CA LEU A 15 -4.20 -13.23 -0.89
C LEU A 15 -3.36 -13.86 0.22
N ASN A 16 -2.42 -14.74 -0.14
CA ASN A 16 -1.49 -15.34 0.81
C ASN A 16 -0.57 -14.29 1.45
N LEU A 17 -0.05 -13.34 0.65
CA LEU A 17 0.75 -12.23 1.15
C LEU A 17 -0.05 -11.37 2.15
N LEU A 18 -1.26 -10.97 1.79
CA LEU A 18 -2.11 -10.13 2.62
C LEU A 18 -2.41 -10.80 3.98
N LYS A 19 -2.74 -12.10 3.99
CA LYS A 19 -2.97 -12.85 5.24
C LYS A 19 -1.72 -12.93 6.12
N LYS A 20 -0.54 -13.07 5.53
CA LYS A 20 0.72 -13.04 6.28
C LYS A 20 0.98 -11.66 6.89
N LEU A 21 0.78 -10.61 6.11
CA LEU A 21 0.93 -9.23 6.57
C LEU A 21 -0.05 -8.92 7.72
N ASP A 22 -1.33 -9.30 7.60
CA ASP A 22 -2.33 -9.13 8.66
C ASP A 22 -1.90 -9.82 9.97
N ALA A 23 -1.16 -10.93 9.88
CA ALA A 23 -0.64 -11.64 11.05
C ALA A 23 0.64 -11.06 11.64
N GLU A 24 1.45 -10.35 10.83
CA GLU A 24 2.75 -9.81 11.25
C GLU A 24 2.67 -8.43 11.87
N THR A 25 1.65 -7.63 11.52
CA THR A 25 1.60 -6.22 11.90
C THR A 25 0.21 -5.78 12.34
N THR A 26 0.15 -4.78 13.21
CA THR A 26 -1.07 -4.08 13.63
C THR A 26 -1.31 -2.78 12.85
N PHE A 27 -0.50 -2.48 11.84
CA PHE A 27 -0.56 -1.23 11.06
C PHE A 27 -1.44 -1.32 9.81
N LEU A 28 -1.98 -2.50 9.49
CA LEU A 28 -2.90 -2.70 8.38
C LEU A 28 -4.35 -2.75 8.88
N LEU A 29 -5.28 -2.62 7.93
CA LEU A 29 -6.72 -2.50 8.23
C LEU A 29 -7.29 -3.73 8.93
N TYR A 30 -6.85 -4.93 8.55
CA TYR A 30 -7.41 -6.19 9.07
C TYR A 30 -6.52 -6.82 10.14
N GLU A 31 -7.17 -7.37 11.13
CA GLU A 31 -6.51 -8.22 12.12
C GLU A 31 -6.18 -9.60 11.53
N LYS A 32 -5.30 -10.34 12.22
CA LYS A 32 -5.00 -11.72 11.88
C LYS A 32 -6.31 -12.54 11.81
N ASP A 33 -6.45 -13.33 10.74
CA ASP A 33 -7.58 -14.21 10.47
C ASP A 33 -8.93 -13.50 10.18
N GLU A 34 -8.99 -12.17 10.18
CA GLU A 34 -10.20 -11.41 9.83
C GLU A 34 -10.49 -11.43 8.32
N ARG A 35 -9.45 -11.49 7.48
CA ARG A 35 -9.60 -11.51 6.03
C ARG A 35 -10.17 -12.84 5.54
N ASN A 36 -11.40 -12.80 5.03
CA ASN A 36 -12.13 -13.98 4.57
C ASN A 36 -12.38 -14.01 3.06
N SER A 37 -11.70 -13.17 2.28
CA SER A 37 -11.83 -13.13 0.83
C SER A 37 -11.44 -14.47 0.19
N THR A 38 -12.17 -14.86 -0.85
CA THR A 38 -11.81 -16.00 -1.69
C THR A 38 -10.83 -15.59 -2.80
N ILE A 39 -10.17 -16.56 -3.43
CA ILE A 39 -9.29 -16.33 -4.58
C ILE A 39 -10.07 -15.66 -5.73
N GLU A 40 -11.33 -16.08 -5.97
CA GLU A 40 -12.18 -15.49 -7.00
C GLU A 40 -12.54 -14.02 -6.71
N GLN A 41 -12.86 -13.70 -5.46
CA GLN A 41 -13.07 -12.30 -5.05
C GLN A 41 -11.80 -11.47 -5.24
N GLN A 42 -10.63 -12.01 -4.88
CA GLN A 42 -9.35 -11.34 -5.06
C GLN A 42 -9.03 -11.12 -6.54
N ARG A 43 -9.32 -12.10 -7.40
CA ARG A 43 -9.17 -11.99 -8.86
C ARG A 43 -10.04 -10.87 -9.41
N LYS A 44 -11.31 -10.83 -9.01
CA LYS A 44 -12.26 -9.77 -9.40
C LYS A 44 -11.79 -8.40 -8.94
N ASN A 45 -11.29 -8.29 -7.70
CA ASN A 45 -10.77 -7.03 -7.17
C ASN A 45 -9.58 -6.50 -7.99
N ILE A 46 -8.65 -7.38 -8.36
CA ILE A 46 -7.50 -7.01 -9.21
C ILE A 46 -8.00 -6.49 -10.56
N GLN A 47 -8.93 -7.21 -11.19
CA GLN A 47 -9.50 -6.81 -12.48
C GLN A 47 -10.18 -5.45 -12.41
N GLU A 48 -11.04 -5.22 -11.41
CA GLU A 48 -11.73 -3.93 -11.21
C GLU A 48 -10.75 -2.77 -10.96
N GLN A 49 -9.67 -3.02 -10.22
CA GLN A 49 -8.62 -2.02 -9.99
C GLN A 49 -7.95 -1.63 -11.32
N LEU A 50 -7.56 -2.61 -12.11
CA LEU A 50 -6.91 -2.38 -13.40
C LEU A 50 -7.83 -1.62 -14.37
N GLU A 51 -9.12 -1.95 -14.42
CA GLU A 51 -10.12 -1.27 -15.26
C GLU A 51 -10.33 0.20 -14.85
N LYS A 52 -10.22 0.51 -13.56
CA LYS A 52 -10.34 1.89 -13.03
C LYS A 52 -9.04 2.70 -13.15
N GLY A 53 -7.95 2.09 -13.64
CA GLY A 53 -6.64 2.72 -13.70
C GLY A 53 -5.87 2.74 -12.38
N SER A 54 -6.41 2.14 -11.31
CA SER A 54 -5.67 1.88 -10.08
C SER A 54 -4.64 0.78 -10.33
N LEU A 55 -3.51 0.83 -9.63
CA LEU A 55 -2.40 -0.04 -9.92
C LEU A 55 -1.73 -0.57 -8.66
N THR A 56 -1.36 -1.85 -8.72
CA THR A 56 -0.50 -2.47 -7.72
C THR A 56 0.80 -2.90 -8.38
N PHE A 57 1.93 -2.48 -7.80
CA PHE A 57 3.21 -3.12 -8.05
C PHE A 57 3.50 -4.10 -6.93
N VAL A 58 3.96 -5.26 -7.29
CA VAL A 58 4.32 -6.34 -6.36
C VAL A 58 5.83 -6.52 -6.31
N LEU A 59 6.33 -6.86 -5.13
CA LEU A 59 7.71 -7.30 -4.91
C LEU A 59 7.71 -8.82 -4.87
N GLU A 60 8.40 -9.43 -5.83
CA GLU A 60 8.47 -10.88 -5.98
C GLU A 60 9.85 -11.43 -5.66
N ASP A 61 9.90 -12.48 -4.86
CA ASP A 61 11.10 -13.26 -4.57
C ASP A 61 10.82 -14.75 -4.83
N ASN A 62 11.57 -15.35 -5.79
CA ASN A 62 11.43 -16.77 -6.13
C ASN A 62 9.96 -17.19 -6.35
N LYS A 63 9.23 -16.45 -7.16
CA LYS A 63 7.80 -16.66 -7.49
C LYS A 63 6.83 -16.49 -6.30
N LYS A 64 7.28 -15.91 -5.19
CA LYS A 64 6.42 -15.55 -4.05
C LYS A 64 6.31 -14.05 -3.97
N LEU A 65 5.13 -13.54 -3.72
CA LEU A 65 4.93 -12.14 -3.42
C LEU A 65 5.31 -11.88 -1.96
N VAL A 66 6.16 -10.89 -1.73
CA VAL A 66 6.71 -10.56 -0.42
C VAL A 66 6.48 -9.12 0.00
N GLY A 67 5.88 -8.32 -0.88
CA GLY A 67 5.48 -6.95 -0.63
C GLY A 67 4.69 -6.38 -1.79
N TYR A 68 4.09 -5.22 -1.58
CA TYR A 68 3.37 -4.48 -2.62
C TYR A 68 3.34 -2.98 -2.33
N VAL A 69 3.10 -2.20 -3.36
CA VAL A 69 2.59 -0.83 -3.27
C VAL A 69 1.35 -0.72 -4.15
N PHE A 70 0.29 -0.20 -3.59
CA PHE A 70 -0.99 0.05 -4.28
C PHE A 70 -1.22 1.54 -4.43
N GLY A 71 -1.59 1.97 -5.63
CA GLY A 71 -2.01 3.32 -5.93
C GLY A 71 -3.47 3.35 -6.40
N ASN A 72 -4.33 3.96 -5.60
CA ASN A 72 -5.73 4.19 -5.94
C ASN A 72 -5.89 5.58 -6.57
N ILE A 73 -6.26 5.62 -7.84
CA ILE A 73 -6.53 6.87 -8.57
C ILE A 73 -7.98 7.27 -8.35
N PHE A 74 -8.21 8.53 -8.03
CA PHE A 74 -9.55 9.08 -7.95
C PHE A 74 -10.10 9.37 -9.35
N THR A 75 -11.35 8.97 -9.60
CA THR A 75 -11.98 9.10 -10.92
C THR A 75 -12.72 10.43 -11.12
N ALA A 76 -13.08 11.11 -10.03
CA ALA A 76 -13.76 12.41 -10.08
C ALA A 76 -12.84 13.48 -10.69
N ASN A 77 -13.32 14.26 -11.65
CA ASN A 77 -12.54 15.25 -12.39
C ASN A 77 -11.70 16.19 -11.51
N ARG A 78 -12.23 16.60 -10.37
CA ARG A 78 -11.55 17.49 -9.42
C ARG A 78 -10.47 16.83 -8.57
N LYS A 79 -10.43 15.49 -8.56
CA LYS A 79 -9.45 14.69 -7.79
C LYS A 79 -8.63 13.73 -8.66
N LYS A 80 -8.84 13.68 -9.97
CA LYS A 80 -8.14 12.76 -10.87
C LYS A 80 -6.61 12.93 -10.92
N HIS A 81 -6.11 14.06 -10.39
CA HIS A 81 -4.67 14.33 -10.22
C HIS A 81 -4.10 13.77 -8.91
N CYS A 82 -4.93 13.13 -8.09
CA CYS A 82 -4.54 12.56 -6.79
C CYS A 82 -4.49 11.04 -6.86
N MET A 83 -3.52 10.46 -6.17
CA MET A 83 -3.41 9.03 -5.94
C MET A 83 -3.20 8.76 -4.45
N ASN A 84 -4.05 7.91 -3.88
CA ASN A 84 -3.86 7.42 -2.50
C ASN A 84 -3.03 6.15 -2.52
N LEU A 85 -2.03 6.06 -1.65
CA LEU A 85 -1.06 4.98 -1.62
C LEU A 85 -1.23 4.09 -0.38
N ALA A 86 -0.97 2.80 -0.58
CA ALA A 86 -0.75 1.84 0.49
C ALA A 86 0.45 0.96 0.15
N ILE A 87 1.34 0.73 1.11
CA ILE A 87 2.52 -0.12 0.94
C ILE A 87 2.66 -1.07 2.12
N ALA A 88 3.03 -2.30 1.85
CA ALA A 88 3.41 -3.26 2.88
C ALA A 88 4.44 -4.25 2.34
N ILE A 89 5.37 -4.65 3.21
CA ILE A 89 6.44 -5.60 2.93
C ILE A 89 6.53 -6.54 4.13
N LEU A 90 6.68 -7.84 3.88
CA LEU A 90 6.92 -8.82 4.93
C LEU A 90 8.15 -8.43 5.76
N GLN A 91 8.08 -8.62 7.07
CA GLN A 91 9.08 -8.16 8.03
C GLN A 91 10.50 -8.64 7.68
N GLU A 92 10.65 -9.89 7.23
CA GLU A 92 11.93 -10.47 6.83
C GLU A 92 12.60 -9.77 5.62
N TYR A 93 11.83 -8.98 4.86
CA TYR A 93 12.30 -8.21 3.69
C TYR A 93 12.45 -6.71 3.97
N THR A 94 12.10 -6.25 5.17
CA THR A 94 12.27 -4.83 5.55
C THR A 94 13.73 -4.48 5.81
N GLY A 95 14.06 -3.17 5.84
CA GLY A 95 15.42 -2.70 6.09
C GLY A 95 16.43 -2.93 4.96
N LYS A 96 16.00 -3.45 3.81
CA LYS A 96 16.84 -3.80 2.64
C LYS A 96 16.68 -2.85 1.44
N GLY A 97 16.00 -1.73 1.65
CA GLY A 97 15.77 -0.72 0.61
C GLY A 97 14.60 -1.00 -0.34
N TYR A 98 13.88 -2.10 -0.18
CA TYR A 98 12.76 -2.45 -1.07
C TYR A 98 11.57 -1.49 -0.94
N GLY A 99 11.31 -0.94 0.24
CA GLY A 99 10.29 0.08 0.43
C GLY A 99 10.56 1.32 -0.42
N THR A 100 11.80 1.80 -0.43
CA THR A 100 12.21 2.94 -1.28
C THR A 100 12.04 2.61 -2.76
N LYS A 101 12.41 1.41 -3.19
CA LYS A 101 12.26 0.99 -4.60
C LYS A 101 10.79 0.94 -5.01
N LEU A 102 9.89 0.39 -4.18
CA LEU A 102 8.46 0.37 -4.44
C LEU A 102 7.88 1.78 -4.52
N MET A 103 8.25 2.67 -3.58
CA MET A 103 7.78 4.06 -3.60
C MET A 103 8.25 4.79 -4.85
N ASN A 104 9.50 4.65 -5.26
CA ASN A 104 10.01 5.26 -6.49
C ASN A 104 9.30 4.71 -7.74
N THR A 105 9.00 3.41 -7.77
CA THR A 105 8.30 2.79 -8.91
C THR A 105 6.87 3.33 -9.06
N ILE A 106 6.11 3.46 -7.96
CA ILE A 106 4.75 4.00 -8.04
C ILE A 106 4.75 5.50 -8.34
N GLU A 107 5.74 6.25 -7.85
CA GLU A 107 5.91 7.67 -8.13
C GLU A 107 6.23 7.90 -9.62
N GLU A 108 7.13 7.15 -10.21
CA GLU A 108 7.43 7.22 -11.64
C GLU A 108 6.17 6.94 -12.49
N TYR A 109 5.41 5.94 -12.11
CA TYR A 109 4.12 5.67 -12.74
C TYR A 109 3.16 6.84 -12.61
N ALA A 110 3.03 7.42 -11.43
CA ALA A 110 2.16 8.55 -11.16
C ALA A 110 2.51 9.76 -12.04
N ILE A 111 3.78 10.14 -12.10
CA ILE A 111 4.28 11.22 -12.94
C ILE A 111 3.93 11.00 -14.42
N ASN A 112 4.20 9.80 -14.93
CA ASN A 112 3.93 9.43 -16.33
C ASN A 112 2.43 9.40 -16.68
N ASN A 113 1.54 9.36 -15.67
CA ASN A 113 0.09 9.35 -15.84
C ASN A 113 -0.59 10.66 -15.39
N GLY A 114 0.16 11.74 -15.20
CA GLY A 114 -0.38 13.06 -14.88
C GLY A 114 -0.89 13.21 -13.45
N ILE A 115 -0.47 12.34 -12.55
CA ILE A 115 -0.75 12.45 -11.11
C ILE A 115 0.25 13.45 -10.52
N THR A 116 -0.25 14.47 -9.85
CA THR A 116 0.57 15.52 -9.24
C THR A 116 0.50 15.56 -7.73
N ARG A 117 -0.32 14.69 -7.14
CA ARG A 117 -0.44 14.57 -5.68
C ARG A 117 -0.51 13.09 -5.29
N LEU A 118 0.45 12.67 -4.49
CA LEU A 118 0.46 11.39 -3.80
C LEU A 118 0.08 11.62 -2.34
N GLU A 119 -0.85 10.85 -1.82
CA GLU A 119 -1.29 10.96 -0.43
C GLU A 119 -1.39 9.59 0.23
N LEU A 120 -1.19 9.53 1.54
CA LEU A 120 -1.31 8.31 2.34
C LEU A 120 -1.67 8.62 3.79
N GLU A 121 -2.14 7.60 4.47
CA GLU A 121 -2.37 7.58 5.91
C GLU A 121 -1.41 6.56 6.54
N VAL A 122 -0.84 6.90 7.69
CA VAL A 122 0.11 6.03 8.39
C VAL A 122 -0.09 6.12 9.89
N ALA A 123 -0.13 4.97 10.58
CA ALA A 123 -0.21 4.95 12.03
C ALA A 123 0.95 5.76 12.64
N LYS A 124 0.64 6.67 13.56
CA LYS A 124 1.62 7.57 14.21
C LYS A 124 2.74 6.81 14.94
N THR A 125 2.46 5.58 15.32
CA THR A 125 3.40 4.66 15.96
C THR A 125 4.29 3.90 14.97
N ASN A 126 3.95 3.88 13.68
CA ASN A 126 4.73 3.20 12.64
C ASN A 126 5.93 4.04 12.18
N LYS A 127 6.95 4.13 13.03
CA LYS A 127 8.13 4.98 12.79
C LYS A 127 8.93 4.57 11.55
N VAL A 128 8.96 3.28 11.23
CA VAL A 128 9.68 2.75 10.06
C VAL A 128 9.02 3.26 8.77
N ALA A 129 7.69 3.17 8.66
CA ALA A 129 6.97 3.67 7.49
C ALA A 129 7.06 5.21 7.37
N ILE A 130 6.89 5.94 8.48
CA ILE A 130 7.02 7.40 8.50
C ILE A 130 8.40 7.82 8.00
N SER A 131 9.47 7.18 8.47
CA SER A 131 10.83 7.44 8.00
C SER A 131 10.99 7.16 6.49
N LEU A 132 10.40 6.07 5.98
CA LEU A 132 10.38 5.78 4.55
C LEU A 132 9.71 6.90 3.75
N TYR A 133 8.54 7.35 4.18
CA TYR A 133 7.79 8.40 3.48
C TYR A 133 8.52 9.73 3.50
N GLN A 134 9.06 10.15 4.64
CA GLN A 134 9.88 11.36 4.75
C GLN A 134 11.10 11.29 3.82
N LYS A 135 11.79 10.17 3.80
CA LYS A 135 12.96 9.95 2.92
C LYS A 135 12.59 10.00 1.43
N THR A 136 11.37 9.63 1.07
CA THR A 136 10.86 9.68 -0.31
C THR A 136 10.12 10.98 -0.63
N GLY A 137 10.17 11.99 0.26
CA GLY A 137 9.72 13.35 0.01
C GLY A 137 8.28 13.65 0.43
N PHE A 138 7.65 12.78 1.22
CA PHE A 138 6.35 13.06 1.80
C PHE A 138 6.47 13.98 3.02
N GLU A 139 5.51 14.89 3.16
CA GLU A 139 5.38 15.81 4.26
C GLU A 139 4.09 15.52 5.04
N GLU A 140 4.09 15.81 6.34
CA GLU A 140 2.90 15.69 7.19
C GLU A 140 1.94 16.85 6.91
N GLU A 141 0.66 16.55 6.69
CA GLU A 141 -0.40 17.53 6.49
C GLU A 141 -1.41 17.59 7.65
N GLY A 142 -1.42 16.61 8.51
CA GLY A 142 -2.35 16.58 9.63
C GLY A 142 -2.41 15.26 10.38
N ILE A 143 -3.28 15.22 11.39
CA ILE A 143 -3.49 14.07 12.26
C ILE A 143 -4.97 13.67 12.22
N LYS A 144 -5.22 12.40 11.99
CA LYS A 144 -6.52 11.76 12.11
C LYS A 144 -6.61 11.07 13.46
N ARG A 145 -7.29 11.72 14.41
CA ARG A 145 -7.36 11.23 15.79
C ARG A 145 -8.25 10.00 15.92
N ASN A 146 -7.86 9.05 16.78
CA ASN A 146 -8.61 7.81 17.04
C ASN A 146 -8.97 7.07 15.76
N ALA A 147 -8.03 6.99 14.81
CA ALA A 147 -8.26 6.40 13.50
C ALA A 147 -8.36 4.87 13.55
N PHE A 148 -7.59 4.25 14.45
CA PHE A 148 -7.59 2.80 14.66
C PHE A 148 -7.87 2.44 16.12
N LEU A 149 -8.47 1.27 16.32
CA LEU A 149 -8.57 0.61 17.62
C LEU A 149 -7.68 -0.64 17.58
N VAL A 150 -6.58 -0.62 18.35
CA VAL A 150 -5.60 -1.70 18.40
C VAL A 150 -5.48 -2.18 19.84
N ASN A 151 -5.80 -3.46 20.08
CA ASN A 151 -5.73 -4.07 21.42
C ASN A 151 -6.43 -3.23 22.51
N GLY A 152 -7.61 -2.69 22.19
CA GLY A 152 -8.41 -1.87 23.10
C GLY A 152 -7.92 -0.43 23.29
N LYS A 153 -6.94 0.03 22.53
CA LYS A 153 -6.42 1.41 22.56
C LYS A 153 -6.63 2.11 21.23
N TYR A 154 -7.07 3.35 21.27
CA TYR A 154 -7.14 4.19 20.07
C TYR A 154 -5.76 4.65 19.65
N GLU A 155 -5.50 4.60 18.36
CA GLU A 155 -4.29 5.12 17.73
C GLU A 155 -4.62 6.17 16.68
N ASP A 156 -3.77 7.18 16.58
CA ASP A 156 -3.87 8.23 15.58
C ASP A 156 -3.14 7.82 14.30
N GLU A 157 -3.58 8.37 13.17
CA GLU A 157 -2.84 8.32 11.90
C GLU A 157 -2.34 9.71 11.52
N LEU A 158 -1.17 9.75 10.88
CA LEU A 158 -0.70 10.92 10.17
C LEU A 158 -1.24 10.90 8.75
N LEU A 159 -1.68 12.06 8.28
CA LEU A 159 -1.96 12.33 6.88
C LEU A 159 -0.68 12.88 6.26
N MET A 160 -0.16 12.20 5.26
CA MET A 160 1.08 12.62 4.58
C MET A 160 0.86 12.73 3.08
N ALA A 161 1.52 13.67 2.44
CA ALA A 161 1.43 13.87 1.02
C ALA A 161 2.76 14.33 0.40
N LYS A 162 2.87 14.08 -0.91
CA LYS A 162 3.92 14.61 -1.78
C LYS A 162 3.27 15.29 -2.98
N ILE A 163 3.68 16.54 -3.26
CA ILE A 163 3.21 17.36 -4.37
C ILE A 163 4.34 17.48 -5.43
#